data_6ea4b100c29dd8feac05f684462530f2
#
_entry.id   6ea4b100c29dd8feac05f684462530f2
#
_cell.length_a   1.000
_cell.length_b   1.000
_cell.length_c   1.000
_cell.angle_alpha   90.00
_cell.angle_beta   90.00
_cell.angle_gamma   90.00
#
_symmetry.space_group_name_H-M   'P 1'
#
loop_
_entity.id
_entity.type
_entity.pdbx_description
1 polymer ?
#
loop_
_entity_poly.entity_id
_entity_poly.type
_entity_poly.pdbx_seq_one_letter_code
_entity_poly.pdbx_strand_id
1 'polypeptide(L)'
;MCIRDSKKTIVFVSHDLDEAIKLGNHITIMDSGRIVQYGEPEQIVLKPNNAYVREFVAHMNPIKVLRGASLMTRAEQLARQGDALQLDWTGHHLLTLDANSRPLQAQIEHTPANLVRYSDDLNLTEVGQAGRTMVVAHPQLLMERIIAIRHATGRPVILCDGQRFVGVVGDDEIYRGMLRPTADVL
;
A
#
# COMPACT_ATOMS: atom_id res chain seq x y z
N MET A 1 21.58 7.75 16.60
CA MET A 1 20.72 6.83 17.40
C MET A 1 19.29 7.24 17.13
N CYS A 2 18.54 6.41 16.38
CA CYS A 2 17.18 6.75 16.00
C CYS A 2 16.21 6.39 17.13
N ILE A 3 15.23 7.23 17.41
CA ILE A 3 14.21 6.99 18.45
C ILE A 3 13.49 5.64 18.21
N ARG A 4 13.32 5.24 16.95
CA ARG A 4 12.72 3.97 16.54
C ARG A 4 13.50 2.72 16.91
N ASP A 5 14.82 2.84 17.14
CA ASP A 5 15.68 1.69 17.44
C ASP A 5 15.76 1.41 18.95
N SER A 6 15.19 2.28 19.77
CA SER A 6 15.12 2.08 21.21
C SER A 6 13.96 1.13 21.53
N LYS A 7 14.24 0.01 22.22
CA LYS A 7 13.21 -0.91 22.74
C LYS A 7 12.40 -0.31 23.92
N LYS A 8 12.34 1.04 24.01
CA LYS A 8 11.65 1.76 25.09
C LYS A 8 10.32 2.28 24.62
N THR A 9 9.31 2.24 25.47
CA THR A 9 8.06 2.94 25.24
C THR A 9 8.29 4.43 25.38
N ILE A 10 7.98 5.20 24.35
CA ILE A 10 8.12 6.65 24.32
C ILE A 10 6.74 7.25 24.09
N VAL A 11 6.35 8.17 24.94
CA VAL A 11 5.16 8.99 24.75
C VAL A 11 5.61 10.35 24.23
N PHE A 12 5.10 10.71 23.05
CA PHE A 12 5.38 11.98 22.39
C PHE A 12 4.08 12.77 22.28
N VAL A 13 4.11 14.05 22.62
CA VAL A 13 2.96 14.95 22.48
C VAL A 13 3.28 15.98 21.42
N SER A 14 2.42 16.06 20.41
CA SER A 14 2.52 17.05 19.33
C SER A 14 1.12 17.56 18.97
N HIS A 15 1.04 18.75 18.43
CA HIS A 15 -0.14 19.27 17.77
C HIS A 15 -0.10 19.03 16.25
N ASP A 16 1.01 18.50 15.74
CA ASP A 16 1.22 18.15 14.34
C ASP A 16 0.99 16.65 14.11
N LEU A 17 -0.05 16.33 13.36
CA LEU A 17 -0.42 14.94 13.04
C LEU A 17 0.60 14.28 12.12
N ASP A 18 1.21 15.02 11.19
CA ASP A 18 2.25 14.50 10.30
C ASP A 18 3.49 14.04 11.09
N GLU A 19 3.85 14.77 12.15
CA GLU A 19 4.91 14.34 13.08
C GLU A 19 4.49 13.08 13.86
N ALA A 20 3.28 13.09 14.41
CA ALA A 20 2.77 11.95 15.18
C ALA A 20 2.76 10.67 14.34
N ILE A 21 2.37 10.75 13.07
CA ILE A 21 2.36 9.62 12.14
C ILE A 21 3.75 9.10 11.81
N LYS A 22 4.71 10.00 11.64
CA LYS A 22 6.09 9.60 11.34
C LYS A 22 6.77 8.88 12.51
N LEU A 23 6.44 9.25 13.73
CA LEU A 23 7.12 8.79 14.94
C LEU A 23 6.35 7.68 15.66
N GLY A 24 5.02 7.75 15.69
CA GLY A 24 4.18 6.89 16.51
C GLY A 24 3.75 5.60 15.82
N ASN A 25 3.82 4.48 16.57
CA ASN A 25 3.16 3.24 16.17
C ASN A 25 1.65 3.32 16.44
N HIS A 26 1.27 4.07 17.48
CA HIS A 26 -0.12 4.35 17.86
C HIS A 26 -0.27 5.85 18.10
N ILE A 27 -1.44 6.35 17.80
CA ILE A 27 -1.81 7.75 17.96
C ILE A 27 -3.03 7.84 18.89
N THR A 28 -2.96 8.76 19.83
CA THR A 28 -4.09 9.13 20.68
C THR A 28 -4.50 10.57 20.33
N ILE A 29 -5.71 10.74 19.81
CA ILE A 29 -6.28 12.06 19.60
C ILE A 29 -7.05 12.46 20.86
N MET A 30 -6.77 13.66 21.35
CA MET A 30 -7.41 14.22 22.54
C MET A 30 -8.12 15.52 22.17
N ASP A 31 -9.29 15.73 22.77
CA ASP A 31 -10.02 16.98 22.74
C ASP A 31 -10.51 17.31 24.14
N SER A 32 -10.28 18.55 24.57
CA SER A 32 -10.75 19.06 25.88
C SER A 32 -10.41 18.13 27.07
N GLY A 33 -9.18 17.58 27.04
CA GLY A 33 -8.67 16.67 28.10
C GLY A 33 -9.24 15.24 28.06
N ARG A 34 -9.98 14.88 27.00
CA ARG A 34 -10.55 13.54 26.83
C ARG A 34 -9.95 12.85 25.62
N ILE A 35 -9.74 11.54 25.72
CA ILE A 35 -9.35 10.73 24.57
C ILE A 35 -10.57 10.59 23.65
N VAL A 36 -10.42 11.03 22.40
CA VAL A 36 -11.46 10.97 21.38
C VAL A 36 -11.30 9.74 20.50
N GLN A 37 -10.04 9.43 20.14
CA GLN A 37 -9.72 8.24 19.38
C GLN A 37 -8.29 7.76 19.70
N TYR A 38 -8.12 6.44 19.69
CA TYR A 38 -6.83 5.76 19.84
C TYR A 38 -6.73 4.67 18.77
N GLY A 39 -5.57 4.51 18.14
CA GLY A 39 -5.33 3.47 17.16
C GLY A 39 -4.03 3.65 16.38
N GLU A 40 -3.80 2.75 15.43
CA GLU A 40 -2.71 2.92 14.46
C GLU A 40 -2.99 4.11 13.53
N PRO A 41 -1.95 4.77 12.99
CA PRO A 41 -2.11 5.91 12.08
C PRO A 41 -3.11 5.67 10.96
N GLU A 42 -3.04 4.52 10.32
CA GLU A 42 -3.95 4.14 9.24
C GLU A 42 -5.42 4.06 9.70
N GLN A 43 -5.67 3.49 10.88
CA GLN A 43 -7.02 3.39 11.45
C GLN A 43 -7.61 4.78 11.75
N ILE A 44 -6.79 5.68 12.29
CA ILE A 44 -7.20 7.07 12.59
C ILE A 44 -7.63 7.78 11.30
N VAL A 45 -6.88 7.59 10.22
CA VAL A 45 -7.14 8.27 8.95
C VAL A 45 -8.31 7.66 8.18
N LEU A 46 -8.42 6.32 8.15
CA LEU A 46 -9.45 5.64 7.38
C LEU A 46 -10.81 5.55 8.10
N LYS A 47 -10.80 5.55 9.44
CA LYS A 47 -11.99 5.32 10.26
C LYS A 47 -12.08 6.35 11.40
N PRO A 48 -12.25 7.65 11.07
CA PRO A 48 -12.42 8.66 12.09
C PRO A 48 -13.73 8.40 12.88
N ASN A 49 -13.65 8.38 14.21
CA ASN A 49 -14.76 8.05 15.10
C ASN A 49 -15.87 9.12 15.13
N ASN A 50 -15.52 10.38 14.88
CA ASN A 50 -16.46 11.49 14.94
C ASN A 50 -16.05 12.64 13.99
N ALA A 51 -16.87 13.70 13.95
CA ALA A 51 -16.64 14.85 13.10
C ALA A 51 -15.33 15.58 13.42
N TYR A 52 -14.98 15.70 14.70
CA TYR A 52 -13.74 16.36 15.14
C TYR A 52 -12.50 15.62 14.58
N VAL A 53 -12.43 14.30 14.74
CA VAL A 53 -11.31 13.51 14.20
C VAL A 53 -11.29 13.58 12.67
N ARG A 54 -12.45 13.53 12.02
CA ARG A 54 -12.56 13.64 10.55
C ARG A 54 -12.00 14.98 10.06
N GLU A 55 -12.35 16.08 10.70
CA GLU A 55 -11.82 17.40 10.37
C GLU A 55 -10.31 17.47 10.63
N PHE A 56 -9.86 16.91 11.76
CA PHE A 56 -8.45 16.87 12.15
C PHE A 56 -7.57 16.14 11.12
N VAL A 57 -8.05 15.01 10.57
CA VAL A 57 -7.33 14.25 9.53
C VAL A 57 -7.62 14.75 8.10
N ALA A 58 -8.57 15.68 7.92
CA ALA A 58 -9.04 16.11 6.61
C ALA A 58 -7.95 16.72 5.72
N HIS A 59 -6.97 17.36 6.30
CA HIS A 59 -5.87 18.02 5.60
C HIS A 59 -4.65 17.12 5.38
N MET A 60 -4.71 15.87 5.84
CA MET A 60 -3.63 14.92 5.73
C MET A 60 -3.57 14.25 4.36
N ASN A 61 -2.37 13.97 3.87
CA ASN A 61 -2.20 13.10 2.71
C ASN A 61 -2.30 11.62 3.17
N PRO A 62 -3.38 10.90 2.85
CA PRO A 62 -3.59 9.53 3.30
C PRO A 62 -2.52 8.54 2.79
N ILE A 63 -1.87 8.84 1.67
CA ILE A 63 -0.81 7.99 1.07
C ILE A 63 0.34 7.72 2.04
N LYS A 64 0.62 8.66 2.96
CA LYS A 64 1.69 8.53 3.96
C LYS A 64 1.44 7.43 4.99
N VAL A 65 0.19 7.01 5.18
CA VAL A 65 -0.20 6.01 6.18
C VAL A 65 -0.78 4.74 5.59
N LEU A 66 -1.34 4.83 4.38
CA LEU A 66 -1.96 3.69 3.72
C LEU A 66 -0.92 2.64 3.34
N ARG A 67 -1.33 1.38 3.44
CA ARG A 67 -0.54 0.22 3.03
C ARG A 67 -1.15 -0.44 1.80
N GLY A 68 -0.35 -1.22 1.09
CA GLY A 68 -0.85 -1.97 -0.06
C GLY A 68 -2.07 -2.83 0.28
N ALA A 69 -2.07 -3.47 1.44
CA ALA A 69 -3.18 -4.31 1.91
C ALA A 69 -4.53 -3.58 1.98
N SER A 70 -4.51 -2.26 2.23
CA SER A 70 -5.74 -1.47 2.40
C SER A 70 -6.40 -1.07 1.09
N LEU A 71 -5.63 -1.03 0.01
CA LEU A 71 -6.10 -0.57 -1.31
C LEU A 71 -6.06 -1.63 -2.40
N MET A 72 -5.28 -2.72 -2.23
CA MET A 72 -5.10 -3.73 -3.25
C MET A 72 -6.41 -4.31 -3.77
N THR A 73 -6.47 -4.62 -5.05
CA THR A 73 -7.45 -5.56 -5.57
C THR A 73 -6.99 -6.96 -5.20
N ARG A 74 -7.84 -7.67 -4.46
CA ARG A 74 -7.52 -9.00 -3.92
C ARG A 74 -7.49 -10.05 -5.02
N ALA A 75 -6.70 -11.12 -4.82
CA ALA A 75 -6.54 -12.19 -5.78
C ALA A 75 -7.88 -12.80 -6.27
N GLU A 76 -8.87 -12.90 -5.36
CA GLU A 76 -10.19 -13.47 -5.65
C GLU A 76 -11.05 -12.56 -6.53
N GLN A 77 -10.72 -11.28 -6.61
CA GLN A 77 -11.46 -10.25 -7.37
C GLN A 77 -10.89 -10.05 -8.80
N LEU A 78 -9.71 -10.61 -9.06
CA LEU A 78 -9.05 -10.46 -10.36
C LEU A 78 -9.72 -11.33 -11.42
N ALA A 79 -9.89 -10.76 -12.62
CA ALA A 79 -10.33 -11.50 -13.77
C ALA A 79 -9.30 -12.58 -14.19
N ARG A 80 -9.77 -13.63 -14.85
CA ARG A 80 -8.91 -14.69 -15.38
C ARG A 80 -8.88 -14.67 -16.90
N GLN A 81 -7.71 -14.96 -17.43
CA GLN A 81 -7.49 -15.23 -18.85
C GLN A 81 -6.81 -16.58 -18.97
N GLY A 82 -7.59 -17.64 -19.23
CA GLY A 82 -7.13 -19.01 -19.09
C GLY A 82 -6.71 -19.32 -17.64
N ASP A 83 -5.49 -19.82 -17.47
CA ASP A 83 -4.93 -20.14 -16.15
C ASP A 83 -4.29 -18.93 -15.46
N ALA A 84 -4.17 -17.79 -16.14
CA ALA A 84 -3.55 -16.58 -15.60
C ALA A 84 -4.56 -15.61 -15.02
N LEU A 85 -4.14 -14.85 -14.00
CA LEU A 85 -4.85 -13.71 -13.44
C LEU A 85 -4.47 -12.44 -14.19
N GLN A 86 -5.44 -11.60 -14.51
CA GLN A 86 -5.21 -10.27 -15.06
C GLN A 86 -4.88 -9.31 -13.93
N LEU A 87 -3.70 -8.70 -13.97
CA LEU A 87 -3.23 -7.78 -12.95
C LEU A 87 -3.63 -6.32 -13.22
N ASP A 88 -4.19 -6.05 -14.38
CA ASP A 88 -4.72 -4.75 -14.80
C ASP A 88 -5.98 -4.93 -15.66
N TRP A 89 -6.70 -3.85 -15.86
CA TRP A 89 -7.93 -3.85 -16.66
C TRP A 89 -7.67 -4.04 -18.17
N THR A 90 -6.42 -3.82 -18.64
CA THR A 90 -6.06 -3.97 -20.05
C THR A 90 -5.76 -5.43 -20.43
N GLY A 91 -5.48 -6.28 -19.44
CA GLY A 91 -5.05 -7.66 -19.65
C GLY A 91 -3.62 -7.79 -20.20
N HIS A 92 -2.84 -6.70 -20.19
CA HIS A 92 -1.45 -6.71 -20.65
C HIS A 92 -0.50 -7.33 -19.62
N HIS A 93 -0.87 -7.29 -18.34
CA HIS A 93 -0.09 -7.85 -17.25
C HIS A 93 -0.80 -9.10 -16.69
N LEU A 94 -0.17 -10.24 -16.86
CA LEU A 94 -0.73 -11.54 -16.45
C LEU A 94 0.17 -12.21 -15.41
N LEU A 95 -0.44 -12.96 -14.49
CA LEU A 95 0.24 -13.73 -13.46
C LEU A 95 -0.34 -15.13 -13.38
N THR A 96 0.49 -16.13 -13.58
CA THR A 96 0.15 -17.53 -13.32
C THR A 96 0.63 -17.92 -11.94
N LEU A 97 -0.17 -18.69 -11.21
CA LEU A 97 0.13 -19.16 -9.87
C LEU A 97 0.33 -20.67 -9.87
N ASP A 98 1.16 -21.16 -8.96
CA ASP A 98 1.26 -22.58 -8.65
C ASP A 98 0.06 -23.07 -7.79
N ALA A 99 0.03 -24.36 -7.48
CA ALA A 99 -1.00 -25.00 -6.66
C ALA A 99 -1.08 -24.42 -5.23
N ASN A 100 -0.02 -23.75 -4.75
CA ASN A 100 0.06 -23.12 -3.44
C ASN A 100 -0.22 -21.60 -3.50
N SER A 101 -0.76 -21.11 -4.62
CA SER A 101 -1.01 -19.68 -4.87
C SER A 101 0.26 -18.83 -4.85
N ARG A 102 1.42 -19.38 -5.23
CA ARG A 102 2.65 -18.62 -5.35
C ARG A 102 2.83 -18.14 -6.80
N PRO A 103 3.37 -16.94 -7.02
CA PRO A 103 3.73 -16.49 -8.36
C PRO A 103 4.67 -17.46 -9.05
N LEU A 104 4.20 -18.04 -10.16
CA LEU A 104 4.96 -18.98 -10.97
C LEU A 104 5.57 -18.30 -12.18
N GLN A 105 4.76 -17.56 -12.94
CA GLN A 105 5.18 -16.87 -14.14
C GLN A 105 4.40 -15.58 -14.30
N ALA A 106 5.11 -14.49 -14.59
CA ALA A 106 4.51 -13.23 -15.01
C ALA A 106 4.70 -13.03 -16.51
N GLN A 107 3.76 -12.30 -17.13
CA GLN A 107 3.82 -11.92 -18.53
C GLN A 107 3.43 -10.45 -18.69
N ILE A 108 4.10 -9.77 -19.62
CA ILE A 108 3.78 -8.43 -20.07
C ILE A 108 3.59 -8.50 -21.57
N GLU A 109 2.40 -8.13 -22.06
CA GLU A 109 2.06 -8.21 -23.49
C GLU A 109 2.36 -9.60 -24.08
N HIS A 110 1.91 -10.65 -23.40
CA HIS A 110 2.12 -12.07 -23.76
C HIS A 110 3.58 -12.55 -23.78
N THR A 111 4.52 -11.73 -23.29
CA THR A 111 5.93 -12.10 -23.19
C THR A 111 6.34 -12.31 -21.73
N PRO A 112 7.13 -13.36 -21.42
CA PRO A 112 7.60 -13.61 -20.07
C PRO A 112 8.28 -12.40 -19.45
N ALA A 113 8.01 -12.15 -18.16
CA ALA A 113 8.55 -11.08 -17.36
C ALA A 113 9.27 -11.63 -16.12
N ASN A 114 10.33 -10.94 -15.70
CA ASN A 114 11.04 -11.26 -14.48
C ASN A 114 10.25 -10.80 -13.25
N LEU A 115 10.34 -11.59 -12.17
CA LEU A 115 9.81 -11.20 -10.86
C LEU A 115 10.99 -10.86 -9.93
N VAL A 116 10.97 -9.66 -9.35
CA VAL A 116 11.98 -9.21 -8.40
C VAL A 116 11.29 -8.87 -7.08
N ARG A 117 11.81 -9.37 -5.96
CA ARG A 117 11.30 -8.99 -4.64
C ARG A 117 11.78 -7.61 -4.24
N TYR A 118 10.86 -6.82 -3.72
CA TYR A 118 11.19 -5.54 -3.13
C TYR A 118 12.04 -5.73 -1.87
N SER A 119 13.10 -4.94 -1.76
CA SER A 119 13.87 -4.67 -0.55
C SER A 119 14.19 -3.18 -0.51
N ASP A 120 14.52 -2.64 0.66
CA ASP A 120 14.82 -1.21 0.79
C ASP A 120 16.06 -0.78 -0.01
N ASP A 121 16.96 -1.73 -0.32
CA ASP A 121 18.17 -1.52 -1.13
C ASP A 121 17.90 -1.65 -2.64
N LEU A 122 16.68 -2.00 -3.05
CA LEU A 122 16.36 -2.22 -4.47
C LEU A 122 16.48 -0.92 -5.27
N ASN A 123 17.37 -0.90 -6.27
CA ASN A 123 17.50 0.22 -7.17
C ASN A 123 16.33 0.25 -8.18
N LEU A 124 15.31 1.04 -7.88
CA LEU A 124 14.10 1.13 -8.71
C LEU A 124 14.38 1.66 -10.12
N THR A 125 15.41 2.51 -10.29
CA THR A 125 15.80 3.02 -11.61
C THR A 125 16.33 1.89 -12.49
N GLU A 126 17.18 1.04 -11.98
CA GLU A 126 17.69 -0.13 -12.69
C GLU A 126 16.56 -1.12 -13.03
N VAL A 127 15.66 -1.39 -12.08
CA VAL A 127 14.50 -2.26 -12.30
C VAL A 127 13.60 -1.72 -13.41
N GLY A 128 13.36 -0.41 -13.45
CA GLY A 128 12.59 0.24 -14.50
C GLY A 128 13.26 0.12 -15.87
N GLN A 129 14.58 0.32 -15.93
CA GLN A 129 15.38 0.23 -17.16
C GLN A 129 15.57 -1.23 -17.63
N ALA A 130 15.55 -2.20 -16.74
CA ALA A 130 15.68 -3.61 -17.09
C ALA A 130 14.54 -4.15 -17.98
N GLY A 131 13.56 -3.33 -18.31
CA GLY A 131 12.50 -3.66 -19.24
C GLY A 131 11.42 -4.52 -18.59
N ARG A 132 11.33 -5.80 -18.92
CA ARG A 132 10.21 -6.67 -18.51
C ARG A 132 10.38 -7.24 -17.10
N THR A 133 10.30 -6.37 -16.09
CA THR A 133 10.42 -6.76 -14.68
C THR A 133 9.22 -6.26 -13.90
N MET A 134 8.57 -7.13 -13.13
CA MET A 134 7.51 -6.80 -12.19
C MET A 134 8.01 -6.98 -10.76
N VAL A 135 7.60 -6.09 -9.87
CA VAL A 135 8.04 -6.11 -8.47
C VAL A 135 7.01 -6.82 -7.60
N VAL A 136 7.51 -7.72 -6.77
CA VAL A 136 6.75 -8.41 -5.73
C VAL A 136 7.07 -7.76 -4.39
N ALA A 137 6.07 -7.25 -3.70
CA ALA A 137 6.21 -6.57 -2.41
C ALA A 137 5.33 -7.20 -1.33
N HIS A 138 5.62 -6.90 -0.07
CA HIS A 138 4.78 -7.30 1.05
C HIS A 138 3.54 -6.40 1.12
N PRO A 139 2.32 -6.91 1.45
CA PRO A 139 1.10 -6.13 1.51
C PRO A 139 1.13 -5.01 2.57
N GLN A 140 2.02 -5.12 3.57
CA GLN A 140 2.23 -4.05 4.56
C GLN A 140 3.18 -2.93 4.10
N LEU A 141 3.69 -2.98 2.87
CA LEU A 141 4.50 -1.89 2.33
C LEU A 141 3.64 -0.62 2.19
N LEU A 142 4.21 0.53 2.57
CA LEU A 142 3.54 1.81 2.48
C LEU A 142 3.22 2.17 1.02
N MET A 143 2.07 2.80 0.81
CA MET A 143 1.62 3.21 -0.52
C MET A 143 2.60 4.17 -1.20
N GLU A 144 3.29 5.01 -0.44
CA GLU A 144 4.35 5.87 -0.98
C GLU A 144 5.42 5.05 -1.72
N ARG A 145 5.85 3.93 -1.15
CA ARG A 145 6.84 3.03 -1.77
C ARG A 145 6.25 2.28 -2.96
N ILE A 146 5.00 1.83 -2.85
CA ILE A 146 4.29 1.16 -3.95
C ILE A 146 4.14 2.10 -5.15
N ILE A 147 3.80 3.37 -4.91
CA ILE A 147 3.71 4.40 -5.95
C ILE A 147 5.08 4.63 -6.60
N ALA A 148 6.15 4.70 -5.82
CA ALA A 148 7.51 4.84 -6.35
C ALA A 148 7.88 3.65 -7.25
N ILE A 149 7.56 2.42 -6.85
CA ILE A 149 7.77 1.22 -7.67
C ILE A 149 6.95 1.30 -8.97
N ARG A 150 5.65 1.62 -8.86
CA ARG A 150 4.75 1.76 -10.01
C ARG A 150 5.25 2.82 -10.99
N HIS A 151 5.68 3.97 -10.47
CA HIS A 151 6.22 5.06 -11.27
C HIS A 151 7.50 4.64 -12.01
N ALA A 152 8.44 4.00 -11.31
CA ALA A 152 9.71 3.57 -11.89
C ALA A 152 9.54 2.47 -12.95
N THR A 153 8.64 1.50 -12.72
CA THR A 153 8.48 0.34 -13.59
C THR A 153 7.42 0.51 -14.67
N GLY A 154 6.47 1.40 -14.46
CA GLY A 154 5.28 1.51 -15.30
C GLY A 154 4.30 0.33 -15.16
N ARG A 155 4.44 -0.54 -14.12
CA ARG A 155 3.73 -1.82 -14.01
C ARG A 155 3.04 -2.00 -12.66
N PRO A 156 1.94 -2.77 -12.60
CA PRO A 156 1.31 -3.09 -11.32
C PRO A 156 2.28 -3.80 -10.37
N VAL A 157 2.13 -3.53 -9.07
CA VAL A 157 2.94 -4.13 -8.02
C VAL A 157 2.20 -5.35 -7.47
N ILE A 158 2.87 -6.50 -7.53
CA ILE A 158 2.35 -7.79 -7.05
C ILE A 158 2.52 -7.83 -5.54
N LEU A 159 1.46 -8.13 -4.80
CA LEU A 159 1.52 -8.24 -3.35
C LEU A 159 1.48 -9.70 -2.91
N CYS A 160 2.49 -10.10 -2.11
CA CYS A 160 2.59 -11.44 -1.55
C CYS A 160 2.79 -11.39 -0.03
N ASP A 161 1.99 -12.15 0.70
CA ASP A 161 2.24 -12.45 2.11
C ASP A 161 3.13 -13.71 2.18
N GLY A 162 4.37 -13.51 2.61
CA GLY A 162 5.41 -14.51 2.44
C GLY A 162 5.65 -14.86 0.97
N GLN A 163 5.21 -16.04 0.54
CA GLN A 163 5.28 -16.49 -0.85
C GLN A 163 3.91 -16.52 -1.55
N ARG A 164 2.82 -16.37 -0.80
CA ARG A 164 1.46 -16.46 -1.32
C ARG A 164 1.02 -15.13 -1.93
N PHE A 165 0.56 -15.16 -3.15
CA PHE A 165 -0.07 -14.02 -3.80
C PHE A 165 -1.39 -13.67 -3.10
N VAL A 166 -1.57 -12.40 -2.75
CA VAL A 166 -2.77 -11.91 -2.06
C VAL A 166 -3.49 -10.81 -2.83
N GLY A 167 -2.83 -10.15 -3.77
CA GLY A 167 -3.45 -9.10 -4.57
C GLY A 167 -2.46 -8.26 -5.35
N VAL A 168 -2.95 -7.19 -5.96
CA VAL A 168 -2.19 -6.29 -6.83
C VAL A 168 -2.54 -4.84 -6.53
N VAL A 169 -1.58 -3.95 -6.75
CA VAL A 169 -1.80 -2.49 -6.76
C VAL A 169 -1.31 -1.94 -8.08
N GLY A 170 -2.22 -1.37 -8.83
CA GLY A 170 -2.00 -0.62 -10.06
C GLY A 170 -2.51 0.81 -9.94
N ASP A 171 -2.79 1.45 -11.09
CA ASP A 171 -3.23 2.84 -11.11
C ASP A 171 -4.60 3.03 -10.44
N ASP A 172 -5.55 2.10 -10.67
CA ASP A 172 -6.89 2.19 -10.11
C ASP A 172 -6.89 2.18 -8.58
N GLU A 173 -6.04 1.34 -7.97
CA GLU A 173 -5.89 1.26 -6.53
C GLU A 173 -5.25 2.54 -5.97
N ILE A 174 -4.25 3.08 -6.67
CA ILE A 174 -3.60 4.33 -6.30
C ILE A 174 -4.59 5.49 -6.37
N TYR A 175 -5.36 5.60 -7.46
CA TYR A 175 -6.37 6.66 -7.60
C TYR A 175 -7.47 6.55 -6.55
N ARG A 176 -7.95 5.35 -6.24
CA ARG A 176 -8.91 5.13 -5.14
C ARG A 176 -8.36 5.59 -3.79
N GLY A 177 -7.07 5.39 -3.54
CA GLY A 177 -6.41 5.85 -2.33
C GLY A 177 -6.25 7.38 -2.24
N MET A 178 -6.15 8.05 -3.39
CA MET A 178 -6.08 9.50 -3.48
C MET A 178 -7.46 10.17 -3.40
N LEU A 179 -8.45 9.55 -4.02
CA LEU A 179 -9.82 9.99 -3.97
C LEU A 179 -10.39 9.57 -2.61
N ARG A 180 -10.41 10.50 -1.65
CA ARG A 180 -11.11 10.26 -0.39
C ARG A 180 -12.57 9.90 -0.72
N PRO A 181 -13.18 8.93 -0.03
CA PRO A 181 -14.62 8.83 -0.04
C PRO A 181 -15.14 10.13 0.58
N THR A 182 -15.55 11.07 -0.27
CA THR A 182 -16.45 12.12 0.16
C THR A 182 -17.72 11.40 0.60
N ALA A 183 -17.99 11.39 1.90
CA ALA A 183 -19.17 10.77 2.50
C ALA A 183 -20.49 11.44 2.06
N ASP A 184 -20.46 12.25 1.01
CA ASP A 184 -21.55 13.11 0.54
C ASP A 184 -21.89 12.89 -0.96
N VAL A 185 -21.55 11.73 -1.55
CA VAL A 185 -22.04 11.41 -2.89
C VAL A 185 -22.66 10.00 -2.88
N LEU A 186 -23.81 9.90 -2.23
CA LEU A 186 -24.91 8.96 -2.52
C LEU A 186 -26.20 9.58 -2.02
#